data_06639dbffbe3002f233a7d98459ad345
#
_entry.id   06639dbffbe3002f233a7d98459ad345
#
_cell.length_a   1.000
_cell.length_b   1.000
_cell.length_c   1.000
_cell.angle_alpha   90.00
_cell.angle_beta   90.00
_cell.angle_gamma   90.00
#
_symmetry.space_group_name_H-M   'P 1'
#
loop_
_entity.id
_entity.type
_entity.pdbx_description
1 polymer ?
#
loop_
_entity_poly.entity_id
_entity_poly.type
_entity_poly.pdbx_seq_one_letter_code
_entity_poly.pdbx_strand_id
1 'polypeptide(L)'
;MNENYLGTMSMGIKAPILKEGDPIIDIVVNSVLEATNNQLKDKDVIGITESLVARSLGEYVTIDDIVNWIQIYMGFEKTITVVNPIYSRNRFAMILKAIARAAKDVIIYMPDVDEVGNVRENHPFTGLDYCKYYKQIVNDEGTFCKIIKKDGRKLISGGDKTDVIYCGLHDYEQYKNTYITLSDICNDKCDFGLLGSNKSSEEKLKLFPSSKLSQNFVEEVQKRLNDITGVNVEVMIYGDGCFKDPIGGIWEFADPVVSPGFTKGLNGTPNEIKIKAFADDKYDNLNGDKLTDAIINEIQNKQSDLKGNMNSQGTTPRRYVDLLGSLMDLTSGSGDKGTPIVLVRNYFKNFSNF
;
A
#
# COMPACT_ATOMS: atom_id res chain seq x y z
N MET A 1 27.30 -17.33 8.18
CA MET A 1 27.40 -15.86 8.37
C MET A 1 27.38 -15.57 9.85
N ASN A 2 28.18 -14.61 10.33
CA ASN A 2 28.14 -14.23 11.74
C ASN A 2 26.90 -13.34 11.95
N GLU A 3 25.87 -13.86 12.61
CA GLU A 3 24.58 -13.18 12.80
C GLU A 3 24.68 -11.88 13.61
N ASN A 4 25.76 -11.70 14.37
CA ASN A 4 25.99 -10.48 15.17
C ASN A 4 26.25 -9.21 14.32
N TYR A 5 26.58 -9.38 13.03
CA TYR A 5 26.78 -8.27 12.10
C TYR A 5 25.62 -8.06 11.12
N LEU A 6 24.52 -8.85 11.27
CA LEU A 6 23.37 -8.76 10.38
C LEU A 6 22.26 -7.93 11.03
N GLY A 7 21.94 -6.81 10.40
CA GLY A 7 20.77 -6.01 10.72
C GLY A 7 19.47 -6.63 10.19
N THR A 8 18.54 -5.78 9.79
CA THR A 8 17.26 -6.20 9.19
C THR A 8 17.48 -7.02 7.93
N MET A 9 16.83 -8.16 7.86
CA MET A 9 16.82 -9.05 6.68
C MET A 9 15.39 -9.20 6.18
N SER A 10 15.20 -9.11 4.86
CA SER A 10 13.90 -9.31 4.23
C SER A 10 13.99 -10.39 3.17
N MET A 11 13.14 -11.40 3.25
CA MET A 11 13.22 -12.63 2.45
C MET A 11 11.85 -12.98 1.86
N GLY A 12 11.78 -13.08 0.53
CA GLY A 12 10.58 -13.56 -0.15
C GLY A 12 10.42 -15.08 -0.03
N ILE A 13 9.23 -15.51 0.33
CA ILE A 13 8.83 -16.91 0.46
C ILE A 13 7.85 -17.26 -0.64
N LYS A 14 8.15 -18.34 -1.37
CA LYS A 14 7.27 -18.86 -2.42
C LYS A 14 6.00 -19.46 -1.84
N ALA A 15 4.91 -19.30 -2.56
CA ALA A 15 3.64 -19.95 -2.28
C ALA A 15 3.08 -20.60 -3.55
N PRO A 16 2.23 -21.64 -3.44
CA PRO A 16 1.52 -22.18 -4.58
C PRO A 16 0.56 -21.15 -5.18
N ILE A 17 0.14 -21.39 -6.43
CA ILE A 17 -0.89 -20.55 -7.06
C ILE A 17 -2.23 -20.87 -6.42
N LEU A 18 -2.80 -19.90 -5.71
CA LEU A 18 -4.08 -20.03 -5.04
C LEU A 18 -5.28 -19.70 -5.94
N LYS A 19 -6.39 -20.34 -5.67
CA LYS A 19 -7.72 -20.04 -6.22
C LYS A 19 -8.67 -19.70 -5.08
N GLU A 20 -9.84 -19.20 -5.45
CA GLU A 20 -10.93 -18.96 -4.52
C GLU A 20 -11.32 -20.25 -3.77
N GLY A 21 -11.44 -20.16 -2.46
CA GLY A 21 -11.77 -21.28 -1.57
C GLY A 21 -10.58 -22.13 -1.10
N ASP A 22 -9.36 -21.88 -1.58
CA ASP A 22 -8.17 -22.59 -1.08
C ASP A 22 -7.90 -22.23 0.40
N PRO A 23 -7.38 -23.19 1.21
CA PRO A 23 -7.12 -22.99 2.64
C PRO A 23 -5.90 -22.11 2.89
N ILE A 24 -6.04 -20.82 2.65
CA ILE A 24 -4.92 -19.87 2.63
C ILE A 24 -4.14 -19.84 3.95
N ILE A 25 -4.79 -19.99 5.10
CA ILE A 25 -4.11 -19.97 6.40
C ILE A 25 -3.13 -21.13 6.50
N ASP A 26 -3.57 -22.34 6.15
CA ASP A 26 -2.71 -23.54 6.16
C ASP A 26 -1.55 -23.39 5.18
N ILE A 27 -1.83 -22.85 3.99
CA ILE A 27 -0.81 -22.65 2.96
C ILE A 27 0.24 -21.64 3.42
N VAL A 28 -0.17 -20.50 4.01
CA VAL A 28 0.77 -19.49 4.51
C VAL A 28 1.61 -20.07 5.65
N VAL A 29 0.98 -20.70 6.64
CA VAL A 29 1.68 -21.30 7.78
C VAL A 29 2.70 -22.33 7.32
N ASN A 30 2.29 -23.27 6.47
CA ASN A 30 3.18 -24.32 5.95
C ASN A 30 4.33 -23.73 5.12
N SER A 31 4.06 -22.77 4.22
CA SER A 31 5.10 -22.11 3.43
C SER A 31 6.16 -21.42 4.29
N VAL A 32 5.73 -20.76 5.36
CA VAL A 32 6.63 -20.08 6.30
C VAL A 32 7.48 -21.10 7.08
N LEU A 33 6.84 -22.14 7.60
CA LEU A 33 7.53 -23.19 8.37
C LEU A 33 8.54 -23.96 7.52
N GLU A 34 8.17 -24.34 6.30
CA GLU A 34 9.08 -25.01 5.37
C GLU A 34 10.27 -24.12 4.98
N ALA A 35 10.01 -22.86 4.61
CA ALA A 35 11.06 -21.92 4.21
C ALA A 35 12.04 -21.60 5.32
N THR A 36 11.61 -21.69 6.58
CA THR A 36 12.44 -21.39 7.76
C THR A 36 12.98 -22.64 8.46
N ASN A 37 12.68 -23.85 7.96
CA ASN A 37 12.94 -25.11 8.66
C ASN A 37 12.42 -25.11 10.10
N ASN A 38 11.25 -24.55 10.33
CA ASN A 38 10.62 -24.31 11.64
C ASN A 38 11.45 -23.41 12.58
N GLN A 39 12.38 -22.61 12.05
CA GLN A 39 13.27 -21.75 12.85
C GLN A 39 12.87 -20.29 12.74
N LEU A 40 11.67 -19.96 13.22
CA LEU A 40 11.27 -18.58 13.44
C LEU A 40 11.94 -18.02 14.71
N LYS A 41 12.11 -16.71 14.75
CA LYS A 41 12.67 -15.97 15.90
C LYS A 41 11.63 -15.06 16.49
N ASP A 42 11.77 -14.75 17.77
CA ASP A 42 10.92 -13.78 18.43
C ASP A 42 10.95 -12.43 17.68
N LYS A 43 9.76 -11.85 17.46
CA LYS A 43 9.54 -10.64 16.68
C LYS A 43 9.93 -10.72 15.18
N ASP A 44 10.06 -11.90 14.62
CA ASP A 44 10.00 -12.04 13.16
C ASP A 44 8.66 -11.49 12.66
N VAL A 45 8.65 -10.81 11.52
CA VAL A 45 7.43 -10.27 10.92
C VAL A 45 7.13 -11.02 9.63
N ILE A 46 5.92 -11.56 9.54
CA ILE A 46 5.42 -12.24 8.34
C ILE A 46 4.45 -11.32 7.62
N GLY A 47 4.80 -10.93 6.41
CA GLY A 47 3.91 -10.18 5.52
C GLY A 47 3.29 -11.07 4.47
N ILE A 48 2.02 -10.88 4.20
CA ILE A 48 1.28 -11.59 3.16
C ILE A 48 0.69 -10.54 2.22
N THR A 49 0.94 -10.67 0.90
CA THR A 49 0.35 -9.72 -0.05
C THR A 49 -1.17 -9.79 -0.02
N GLU A 50 -1.81 -8.63 -0.05
CA GLU A 50 -3.28 -8.52 -0.13
C GLU A 50 -3.86 -9.34 -1.29
N SER A 51 -3.09 -9.43 -2.37
CA SER A 51 -3.47 -10.17 -3.57
C SER A 51 -3.69 -11.65 -3.32
N LEU A 52 -2.83 -12.26 -2.50
CA LEU A 52 -2.97 -13.68 -2.15
C LEU A 52 -4.22 -13.91 -1.31
N VAL A 53 -4.46 -13.05 -0.31
CA VAL A 53 -5.60 -13.12 0.60
C VAL A 53 -6.91 -12.88 -0.16
N ALA A 54 -6.99 -11.80 -0.93
CA ALA A 54 -8.17 -11.46 -1.70
C ALA A 54 -8.56 -12.55 -2.71
N ARG A 55 -7.59 -13.17 -3.38
CA ARG A 55 -7.85 -14.28 -4.33
C ARG A 55 -8.47 -15.49 -3.65
N SER A 56 -7.95 -15.87 -2.51
CA SER A 56 -8.46 -17.00 -1.73
C SER A 56 -9.86 -16.75 -1.17
N LEU A 57 -10.14 -15.51 -0.77
CA LEU A 57 -11.45 -15.11 -0.23
C LEU A 57 -12.48 -14.78 -1.31
N GLY A 58 -12.10 -14.71 -2.59
CA GLY A 58 -13.02 -14.35 -3.67
C GLY A 58 -13.41 -12.86 -3.69
N GLU A 59 -12.57 -11.98 -3.15
CA GLU A 59 -12.83 -10.55 -3.05
C GLU A 59 -12.66 -9.86 -4.43
N TYR A 60 -13.72 -9.90 -5.23
CA TYR A 60 -13.73 -9.36 -6.59
C TYR A 60 -14.93 -8.44 -6.84
N VAL A 61 -14.74 -7.55 -7.82
CA VAL A 61 -15.79 -6.74 -8.43
C VAL A 61 -15.65 -6.80 -9.95
N THR A 62 -16.78 -6.95 -10.64
CA THR A 62 -16.81 -6.95 -12.11
C THR A 62 -16.98 -5.53 -12.64
N ILE A 63 -16.69 -5.33 -13.92
CA ILE A 63 -17.00 -4.04 -14.59
C ILE A 63 -18.50 -3.74 -14.48
N ASP A 64 -19.37 -4.73 -14.63
CA ASP A 64 -20.82 -4.52 -14.55
C ASP A 64 -21.29 -4.18 -13.12
N ASP A 65 -20.63 -4.68 -12.07
CA ASP A 65 -20.89 -4.25 -10.69
C ASP A 65 -20.61 -2.75 -10.53
N ILE A 66 -19.49 -2.28 -11.10
CA ILE A 66 -19.11 -0.86 -11.04
C ILE A 66 -20.08 0.00 -11.84
N VAL A 67 -20.49 -0.46 -13.03
CA VAL A 67 -21.52 0.20 -13.86
C VAL A 67 -22.83 0.36 -13.08
N ASN A 68 -23.30 -0.72 -12.49
CA ASN A 68 -24.52 -0.71 -11.68
C ASN A 68 -24.41 0.25 -10.49
N TRP A 69 -23.27 0.24 -9.78
CA TRP A 69 -23.03 1.16 -8.68
C TRP A 69 -23.11 2.62 -9.15
N ILE A 70 -22.40 2.97 -10.23
CA ILE A 70 -22.38 4.33 -10.79
C ILE A 70 -23.80 4.76 -11.19
N GLN A 71 -24.56 3.91 -11.85
CA GLN A 71 -25.93 4.23 -12.29
C GLN A 71 -26.90 4.41 -11.12
N ILE A 72 -26.75 3.65 -10.04
CA ILE A 72 -27.57 3.79 -8.82
C ILE A 72 -27.26 5.11 -8.10
N TYR A 73 -25.99 5.45 -7.94
CA TYR A 73 -25.59 6.59 -7.10
C TYR A 73 -25.46 7.91 -7.88
N MET A 74 -25.12 7.88 -9.15
CA MET A 74 -24.97 9.07 -9.98
C MET A 74 -26.12 9.31 -10.95
N GLY A 75 -26.93 8.27 -11.24
CA GLY A 75 -28.02 8.31 -12.21
C GLY A 75 -27.60 7.90 -13.61
N PHE A 76 -28.61 7.77 -14.49
CA PHE A 76 -28.42 7.38 -15.90
C PHE A 76 -28.20 8.60 -16.80
N GLU A 77 -27.62 8.36 -17.99
CA GLU A 77 -27.49 9.37 -19.06
C GLU A 77 -26.74 10.65 -18.61
N LYS A 78 -25.76 10.48 -17.73
CA LYS A 78 -24.96 11.59 -17.17
C LYS A 78 -23.64 11.78 -17.90
N THR A 79 -23.20 13.03 -17.94
CA THR A 79 -21.80 13.35 -18.26
C THR A 79 -20.98 13.22 -16.98
N ILE A 80 -20.08 12.24 -16.93
CA ILE A 80 -19.24 11.99 -15.77
C ILE A 80 -17.88 12.66 -15.95
N THR A 81 -17.49 13.43 -14.95
CA THR A 81 -16.17 14.09 -14.92
C THR A 81 -15.22 13.28 -14.04
N VAL A 82 -14.12 12.84 -14.62
CA VAL A 82 -13.02 12.15 -13.93
C VAL A 82 -11.90 13.13 -13.65
N VAL A 83 -11.39 13.16 -12.43
CA VAL A 83 -10.38 14.13 -12.00
C VAL A 83 -9.13 13.43 -11.51
N ASN A 84 -8.00 13.82 -12.08
CA ASN A 84 -6.64 13.47 -11.65
C ASN A 84 -6.38 11.95 -11.48
N PRO A 85 -6.59 11.12 -12.51
CA PRO A 85 -6.26 9.71 -12.43
C PRO A 85 -4.75 9.48 -12.31
N ILE A 86 -4.36 8.36 -11.69
CA ILE A 86 -2.99 7.87 -11.71
C ILE A 86 -2.78 7.09 -13.02
N TYR A 87 -1.92 7.61 -13.90
CA TYR A 87 -1.83 7.16 -15.29
C TYR A 87 -1.34 5.73 -15.46
N SER A 88 -0.37 5.31 -14.66
CA SER A 88 0.24 3.99 -14.78
C SER A 88 -0.59 2.84 -14.17
N ARG A 89 -1.68 3.13 -13.48
CA ARG A 89 -2.45 2.12 -12.78
C ARG A 89 -3.43 1.39 -13.69
N ASN A 90 -3.23 0.09 -13.88
CA ASN A 90 -4.13 -0.77 -14.64
C ASN A 90 -5.57 -0.75 -14.11
N ARG A 91 -5.73 -0.59 -12.80
CA ARG A 91 -7.03 -0.44 -12.17
C ARG A 91 -7.80 0.75 -12.73
N PHE A 92 -7.13 1.90 -12.95
CA PHE A 92 -7.82 3.07 -13.50
C PHE A 92 -8.37 2.80 -14.90
N ALA A 93 -7.63 2.12 -15.76
CA ALA A 93 -8.11 1.72 -17.09
C ALA A 93 -9.41 0.89 -17.01
N MET A 94 -9.50 -0.02 -16.03
CA MET A 94 -10.69 -0.83 -15.77
C MET A 94 -11.86 0.01 -15.24
N ILE A 95 -11.60 0.90 -14.30
CA ILE A 95 -12.60 1.82 -13.75
C ILE A 95 -13.11 2.76 -14.84
N LEU A 96 -12.23 3.28 -15.67
CA LEU A 96 -12.60 4.15 -16.80
C LEU A 96 -13.50 3.42 -17.81
N LYS A 97 -13.23 2.14 -18.07
CA LYS A 97 -14.10 1.29 -18.89
C LYS A 97 -15.53 1.20 -18.30
N ALA A 98 -15.63 0.97 -16.98
CA ALA A 98 -16.93 0.94 -16.30
C ALA A 98 -17.63 2.31 -16.33
N ILE A 99 -16.90 3.40 -16.09
CA ILE A 99 -17.44 4.76 -16.18
C ILE A 99 -17.96 5.02 -17.59
N ALA A 100 -17.23 4.62 -18.63
CA ALA A 100 -17.65 4.80 -20.03
C ALA A 100 -18.95 4.06 -20.34
N ARG A 101 -19.12 2.83 -19.85
CA ARG A 101 -20.38 2.07 -20.01
C ARG A 101 -21.57 2.69 -19.27
N ALA A 102 -21.30 3.33 -18.12
CA ALA A 102 -22.34 3.94 -17.30
C ALA A 102 -22.75 5.35 -17.76
N ALA A 103 -21.83 6.07 -18.41
CA ALA A 103 -21.97 7.49 -18.75
C ALA A 103 -22.54 7.71 -20.16
N LYS A 104 -23.19 8.87 -20.37
CA LYS A 104 -23.47 9.41 -21.71
C LYS A 104 -22.20 9.96 -22.37
N ASP A 105 -21.44 10.75 -21.62
CA ASP A 105 -20.17 11.33 -22.04
C ASP A 105 -19.18 11.29 -20.87
N VAL A 106 -17.89 11.24 -21.16
CA VAL A 106 -16.82 11.27 -20.16
C VAL A 106 -15.90 12.47 -20.40
N ILE A 107 -15.65 13.24 -19.35
CA ILE A 107 -14.66 14.33 -19.36
C ILE A 107 -13.56 13.96 -18.39
N ILE A 108 -12.29 13.92 -18.86
CA ILE A 108 -11.15 13.57 -18.01
C ILE A 108 -10.23 14.78 -17.87
N TYR A 109 -10.01 15.20 -16.62
CA TYR A 109 -9.02 16.22 -16.28
C TYR A 109 -7.69 15.53 -15.93
N MET A 110 -6.67 15.86 -16.72
CA MET A 110 -5.34 15.24 -16.62
C MET A 110 -4.28 16.32 -16.49
N PRO A 111 -3.56 16.45 -15.36
CA PRO A 111 -2.40 17.32 -15.23
C PRO A 111 -1.25 16.85 -16.14
N ASP A 112 -0.22 17.68 -16.34
CA ASP A 112 0.94 17.31 -17.16
C ASP A 112 1.68 16.09 -16.59
N VAL A 113 1.72 16.01 -15.26
CA VAL A 113 2.33 14.91 -14.49
C VAL A 113 1.32 14.48 -13.43
N ASP A 114 1.11 13.19 -13.27
CA ASP A 114 0.26 12.64 -12.21
C ASP A 114 0.94 12.69 -10.84
N GLU A 115 0.23 12.26 -9.81
CA GLU A 115 0.70 12.33 -8.43
C GLU A 115 1.91 11.42 -8.12
N VAL A 116 2.28 10.52 -9.02
CA VAL A 116 3.42 9.61 -8.88
C VAL A 116 4.50 9.83 -9.93
N GLY A 117 4.41 10.91 -10.69
CA GLY A 117 5.46 11.32 -11.62
C GLY A 117 5.31 10.82 -13.06
N ASN A 118 4.21 10.16 -13.42
CA ASN A 118 4.00 9.78 -14.82
C ASN A 118 3.59 10.98 -15.66
N VAL A 119 4.28 11.17 -16.77
CA VAL A 119 3.99 12.21 -17.75
C VAL A 119 2.79 11.81 -18.60
N ARG A 120 1.85 12.72 -18.79
CA ARG A 120 0.59 12.50 -19.51
C ARG A 120 0.76 12.03 -20.95
N GLU A 121 1.67 12.64 -21.70
CA GLU A 121 1.90 12.37 -23.13
C GLU A 121 3.37 12.03 -23.37
N ASN A 122 3.62 11.10 -24.27
CA ASN A 122 4.97 10.69 -24.67
C ASN A 122 5.87 10.36 -23.47
N HIS A 123 5.39 9.47 -22.61
CA HIS A 123 6.10 9.07 -21.37
C HIS A 123 7.56 8.69 -21.69
N PRO A 124 8.56 9.28 -21.02
CA PRO A 124 9.97 9.20 -21.43
C PRO A 124 10.54 7.77 -21.42
N PHE A 125 10.02 6.88 -20.59
CA PHE A 125 10.48 5.50 -20.49
C PHE A 125 9.65 4.51 -21.31
N THR A 126 8.35 4.75 -21.46
CA THR A 126 7.44 3.81 -22.14
C THR A 126 6.97 4.27 -23.50
N GLY A 127 7.14 5.56 -23.85
CA GLY A 127 6.61 6.19 -25.05
C GLY A 127 5.09 6.31 -25.08
N LEU A 128 4.40 5.91 -23.99
CA LEU A 128 2.95 5.88 -23.95
C LEU A 128 2.36 7.29 -23.89
N ASP A 129 1.29 7.50 -24.67
CA ASP A 129 0.45 8.69 -24.63
C ASP A 129 -0.86 8.31 -23.90
N TYR A 130 -0.96 8.65 -22.63
CA TYR A 130 -2.12 8.31 -21.81
C TYR A 130 -3.39 9.02 -22.26
N CYS A 131 -3.30 10.21 -22.90
CA CYS A 131 -4.46 10.86 -23.47
C CYS A 131 -5.08 10.03 -24.61
N LYS A 132 -4.26 9.50 -25.50
CA LYS A 132 -4.73 8.62 -26.58
C LYS A 132 -5.26 7.31 -26.02
N TYR A 133 -4.53 6.71 -25.09
CA TYR A 133 -4.90 5.44 -24.48
C TYR A 133 -6.25 5.50 -23.76
N TYR A 134 -6.48 6.50 -22.92
CA TYR A 134 -7.76 6.64 -22.21
C TYR A 134 -8.91 7.03 -23.11
N LYS A 135 -8.65 7.91 -24.09
CA LYS A 135 -9.66 8.21 -25.12
C LYS A 135 -10.08 6.98 -25.89
N GLN A 136 -9.14 6.10 -26.21
CA GLN A 136 -9.42 4.83 -26.86
C GLN A 136 -10.34 3.94 -25.98
N ILE A 137 -9.99 3.73 -24.70
CA ILE A 137 -10.79 2.93 -23.77
C ILE A 137 -12.25 3.40 -23.75
N VAL A 138 -12.47 4.71 -23.65
CA VAL A 138 -13.84 5.27 -23.58
C VAL A 138 -14.57 5.11 -24.92
N ASN A 139 -13.88 5.36 -26.03
CA ASN A 139 -14.47 5.24 -27.36
C ASN A 139 -14.79 3.78 -27.73
N ASP A 140 -14.00 2.82 -27.27
CA ASP A 140 -14.24 1.38 -27.49
C ASP A 140 -15.54 0.90 -26.82
N GLU A 141 -15.97 1.59 -25.75
CA GLU A 141 -17.28 1.36 -25.11
C GLU A 141 -18.43 2.16 -25.77
N GLY A 142 -18.19 2.84 -26.89
CA GLY A 142 -19.19 3.62 -27.62
C GLY A 142 -19.49 5.01 -27.05
N THR A 143 -18.72 5.47 -26.08
CA THR A 143 -18.96 6.70 -25.32
C THR A 143 -18.01 7.81 -25.79
N PHE A 144 -18.51 9.06 -25.86
CA PHE A 144 -17.66 10.21 -26.21
C PHE A 144 -16.72 10.59 -25.07
N CYS A 145 -15.44 10.82 -25.40
CA CYS A 145 -14.41 11.23 -24.44
C CYS A 145 -13.80 12.58 -24.77
N LYS A 146 -13.85 13.50 -23.81
CA LYS A 146 -13.12 14.78 -23.85
C LYS A 146 -12.01 14.80 -22.82
N ILE A 147 -10.76 14.98 -23.28
CA ILE A 147 -9.60 15.19 -22.40
C ILE A 147 -9.39 16.69 -22.19
N ILE A 148 -9.25 17.10 -20.94
CA ILE A 148 -8.89 18.47 -20.55
C ILE A 148 -7.51 18.39 -19.86
N LYS A 149 -6.52 18.99 -20.50
CA LYS A 149 -5.12 18.98 -20.08
C LYS A 149 -4.88 20.03 -18.98
N LYS A 150 -5.46 19.79 -17.80
CA LYS A 150 -5.36 20.66 -16.62
C LYS A 150 -5.53 19.81 -15.35
N ASP A 151 -4.99 20.32 -14.25
CA ASP A 151 -5.31 19.84 -12.90
C ASP A 151 -6.79 20.13 -12.58
N GLY A 152 -7.56 19.09 -12.33
CA GLY A 152 -8.99 19.19 -12.04
C GLY A 152 -9.32 19.59 -10.60
N ARG A 153 -8.36 19.58 -9.67
CA ARG A 153 -8.60 19.91 -8.25
C ARG A 153 -9.17 21.31 -8.05
N LYS A 154 -8.77 22.28 -8.87
CA LYS A 154 -9.29 23.65 -8.80
C LYS A 154 -10.74 23.78 -9.23
N LEU A 155 -11.25 22.86 -10.03
CA LEU A 155 -12.67 22.85 -10.45
C LEU A 155 -13.57 22.32 -9.34
N ILE A 156 -13.01 21.45 -8.52
CA ILE A 156 -13.72 20.80 -7.45
C ILE A 156 -14.01 21.78 -6.30
N SER A 157 -13.19 22.78 -6.09
CA SER A 157 -13.34 23.76 -5.00
C SER A 157 -14.48 24.76 -5.15
N GLY A 158 -15.30 24.71 -6.22
CA GLY A 158 -16.24 25.79 -6.58
C GLY A 158 -17.68 25.40 -6.90
N GLY A 159 -18.30 24.35 -6.34
CA GLY A 159 -19.73 24.16 -6.52
C GLY A 159 -20.24 22.72 -6.54
N ASP A 160 -21.56 22.61 -6.50
CA ASP A 160 -22.33 21.38 -6.51
C ASP A 160 -22.04 20.55 -7.77
N LYS A 161 -21.25 19.45 -7.64
CA LYS A 161 -20.87 18.58 -8.76
C LYS A 161 -21.09 17.13 -8.40
N THR A 162 -22.35 16.72 -8.47
CA THR A 162 -22.77 15.33 -8.21
C THR A 162 -22.22 14.33 -9.21
N ASP A 163 -21.70 14.79 -10.35
CA ASP A 163 -21.26 13.92 -11.46
C ASP A 163 -19.72 13.92 -11.60
N VAL A 164 -18.99 14.02 -10.47
CA VAL A 164 -17.53 14.05 -10.44
C VAL A 164 -16.99 12.86 -9.65
N ILE A 165 -16.04 12.13 -10.26
CA ILE A 165 -15.26 11.08 -9.61
C ILE A 165 -13.81 11.58 -9.45
N TYR A 166 -13.36 11.70 -8.21
CA TYR A 166 -11.97 12.01 -7.90
C TYR A 166 -11.15 10.71 -7.85
N CYS A 167 -10.18 10.59 -8.74
CA CYS A 167 -9.35 9.39 -8.90
C CYS A 167 -7.89 9.57 -8.43
N GLY A 168 -7.53 10.76 -7.96
CA GLY A 168 -6.24 11.03 -7.36
C GLY A 168 -6.13 10.49 -5.95
N LEU A 169 -4.92 10.49 -5.41
CA LEU A 169 -4.60 10.00 -4.07
C LEU A 169 -4.08 11.11 -3.17
N HIS A 170 -3.48 12.14 -3.76
CA HIS A 170 -3.15 13.39 -3.08
C HIS A 170 -4.44 14.07 -2.64
N ASP A 171 -4.47 14.54 -1.42
CA ASP A 171 -5.66 15.19 -0.86
C ASP A 171 -6.92 14.30 -0.82
N TYR A 172 -6.75 12.96 -0.97
CA TYR A 172 -7.85 12.01 -0.88
C TYR A 172 -8.72 12.26 0.36
N GLU A 173 -8.13 12.43 1.53
CA GLU A 173 -8.84 12.70 2.79
C GLU A 173 -9.63 14.03 2.74
N GLN A 174 -9.15 15.01 1.99
CA GLN A 174 -9.83 16.28 1.80
C GLN A 174 -11.11 16.14 0.97
N TYR A 175 -11.09 15.26 -0.03
CA TYR A 175 -12.17 15.14 -1.01
C TYR A 175 -13.19 14.03 -0.71
N LYS A 176 -12.86 13.06 0.13
CA LYS A 176 -13.71 11.88 0.42
C LYS A 176 -15.12 12.19 0.95
N ASN A 177 -15.34 13.38 1.52
CA ASN A 177 -16.66 13.82 2.00
C ASN A 177 -17.34 14.86 1.09
N THR A 178 -16.71 15.20 -0.03
CA THR A 178 -17.18 16.27 -0.92
C THR A 178 -17.56 15.72 -2.30
N TYR A 179 -16.85 14.71 -2.76
CA TYR A 179 -17.04 14.10 -4.08
C TYR A 179 -17.02 12.59 -3.96
N ILE A 180 -17.52 11.92 -4.99
CA ILE A 180 -17.33 10.48 -5.13
C ILE A 180 -15.83 10.23 -5.36
N THR A 181 -15.26 9.41 -4.51
CA THR A 181 -13.86 8.97 -4.59
C THR A 181 -13.80 7.48 -4.90
N LEU A 182 -12.60 6.98 -5.18
CA LEU A 182 -12.44 5.54 -5.43
C LEU A 182 -12.84 4.67 -4.23
N SER A 183 -12.76 5.19 -3.00
CA SER A 183 -13.19 4.44 -1.82
C SER A 183 -14.71 4.36 -1.65
N ASP A 184 -15.46 5.25 -2.30
CA ASP A 184 -16.92 5.21 -2.23
C ASP A 184 -17.49 4.16 -3.17
N ILE A 185 -16.84 3.97 -4.33
CA ILE A 185 -17.34 3.05 -5.37
C ILE A 185 -17.19 1.60 -4.90
N CYS A 186 -18.31 0.88 -4.84
CA CYS A 186 -18.40 -0.51 -4.36
C CYS A 186 -17.96 -0.70 -2.89
N ASN A 187 -18.14 0.32 -2.04
CA ASN A 187 -17.80 0.26 -0.61
C ASN A 187 -18.71 -0.70 0.19
N ASP A 188 -19.81 -1.12 -0.37
CA ASP A 188 -20.68 -2.19 0.13
C ASP A 188 -20.01 -3.57 0.06
N LYS A 189 -19.06 -3.77 -0.87
CA LYS A 189 -18.29 -5.02 -1.02
C LYS A 189 -17.01 -5.01 -0.20
N CYS A 190 -16.36 -3.88 -0.08
CA CYS A 190 -15.12 -3.70 0.67
C CYS A 190 -15.05 -2.28 1.25
N ASP A 191 -14.69 -2.15 2.52
CA ASP A 191 -14.55 -0.85 3.21
C ASP A 191 -13.52 0.11 2.59
N PHE A 192 -12.68 -0.38 1.67
CA PHE A 192 -11.76 0.44 0.87
C PHE A 192 -12.29 0.77 -0.54
N GLY A 193 -13.44 0.22 -0.94
CA GLY A 193 -13.97 0.36 -2.29
C GLY A 193 -12.96 0.01 -3.37
N LEU A 194 -12.95 0.79 -4.46
CA LEU A 194 -11.96 0.62 -5.54
C LEU A 194 -10.60 1.26 -5.24
N LEU A 195 -10.43 1.98 -4.13
CA LEU A 195 -9.17 2.62 -3.79
C LEU A 195 -8.03 1.61 -3.67
N GLY A 196 -8.29 0.46 -3.07
CA GLY A 196 -7.34 -0.63 -2.91
C GLY A 196 -7.52 -1.75 -3.94
N SER A 197 -8.02 -1.49 -5.15
CA SER A 197 -8.26 -2.53 -6.14
C SER A 197 -7.13 -2.68 -7.16
N ASN A 198 -7.00 -3.87 -7.74
CA ASN A 198 -6.08 -4.17 -8.82
C ASN A 198 -6.73 -5.00 -9.92
N LYS A 199 -6.25 -4.85 -11.17
CA LYS A 199 -6.72 -5.66 -12.30
C LYS A 199 -6.46 -7.15 -12.02
N SER A 200 -7.50 -7.98 -12.14
CA SER A 200 -7.41 -9.44 -12.08
C SER A 200 -7.59 -10.08 -13.46
N SER A 201 -8.52 -9.55 -14.25
CA SER A 201 -8.77 -9.96 -15.65
C SER A 201 -9.32 -8.79 -16.44
N GLU A 202 -9.74 -9.00 -17.70
CA GLU A 202 -10.27 -7.92 -18.55
C GLU A 202 -11.62 -7.35 -18.08
N GLU A 203 -12.38 -8.11 -17.28
CA GLU A 203 -13.71 -7.71 -16.79
C GLU A 203 -13.80 -7.77 -15.25
N LYS A 204 -12.66 -7.95 -14.54
CA LYS A 204 -12.67 -8.19 -13.10
C LYS A 204 -11.53 -7.47 -12.39
N LEU A 205 -11.86 -6.71 -11.36
CA LEU A 205 -10.92 -6.16 -10.39
C LEU A 205 -10.94 -7.02 -9.13
N LYS A 206 -9.78 -7.21 -8.56
CA LYS A 206 -9.60 -7.75 -7.23
C LYS A 206 -9.62 -6.59 -6.23
N LEU A 207 -10.41 -6.71 -5.16
CA LEU A 207 -10.46 -5.74 -4.08
C LEU A 207 -9.43 -6.07 -3.00
N PHE A 208 -9.07 -5.09 -2.18
CA PHE A 208 -8.43 -5.39 -0.90
C PHE A 208 -9.40 -6.19 -0.02
N PRO A 209 -8.91 -7.14 0.76
CA PRO A 209 -9.78 -7.80 1.73
C PRO A 209 -10.23 -6.79 2.79
N SER A 210 -11.49 -6.89 3.24
CA SER A 210 -12.03 -5.96 4.23
C SER A 210 -11.21 -5.97 5.52
N SER A 211 -11.21 -4.86 6.25
CA SER A 211 -10.42 -4.71 7.50
C SER A 211 -10.75 -5.80 8.50
N LYS A 212 -12.02 -6.18 8.63
CA LYS A 212 -12.45 -7.24 9.56
C LYS A 212 -11.91 -8.62 9.17
N LEU A 213 -12.01 -8.98 7.90
CA LEU A 213 -11.49 -10.28 7.40
C LEU A 213 -9.96 -10.30 7.51
N SER A 214 -9.31 -9.21 7.17
CA SER A 214 -7.87 -9.06 7.26
C SER A 214 -7.35 -9.20 8.69
N GLN A 215 -8.04 -8.59 9.66
CA GLN A 215 -7.65 -8.65 11.07
C GLN A 215 -7.79 -10.09 11.61
N ASN A 216 -8.90 -10.75 11.35
CA ASN A 216 -9.11 -12.15 11.75
C ASN A 216 -8.06 -13.08 11.11
N PHE A 217 -7.72 -12.84 9.86
CA PHE A 217 -6.73 -13.62 9.13
C PHE A 217 -5.34 -13.52 9.78
N VAL A 218 -4.84 -12.30 10.03
CA VAL A 218 -3.50 -12.11 10.60
C VAL A 218 -3.39 -12.67 12.02
N GLU A 219 -4.44 -12.53 12.83
CA GLU A 219 -4.49 -13.07 14.20
C GLU A 219 -4.47 -14.60 14.19
N GLU A 220 -5.21 -15.25 13.28
CA GLU A 220 -5.21 -16.71 13.18
C GLU A 220 -3.86 -17.25 12.68
N VAL A 221 -3.24 -16.59 11.69
CA VAL A 221 -1.90 -16.96 11.21
C VAL A 221 -0.86 -16.80 12.32
N GLN A 222 -0.90 -15.68 13.06
CA GLN A 222 -0.01 -15.43 14.19
C GLN A 222 -0.15 -16.53 15.24
N LYS A 223 -1.39 -16.80 15.65
CA LYS A 223 -1.68 -17.82 16.67
C LYS A 223 -1.10 -19.18 16.27
N ARG A 224 -1.36 -19.64 15.04
CA ARG A 224 -0.88 -20.96 14.59
C ARG A 224 0.64 -21.02 14.53
N LEU A 225 1.31 -19.98 14.01
CA LEU A 225 2.77 -19.93 13.99
C LEU A 225 3.36 -19.96 15.40
N ASN A 226 2.77 -19.18 16.34
CA ASN A 226 3.21 -19.14 17.73
C ASN A 226 2.99 -20.48 18.43
N ASP A 227 1.83 -21.12 18.21
CA ASP A 227 1.51 -22.43 18.82
C ASP A 227 2.47 -23.53 18.34
N ILE A 228 2.87 -23.50 17.07
CA ILE A 228 3.77 -24.52 16.48
C ILE A 228 5.23 -24.28 16.88
N THR A 229 5.69 -23.02 16.84
CA THR A 229 7.12 -22.70 16.98
C THR A 229 7.53 -22.31 18.40
N GLY A 230 6.57 -21.94 19.25
CA GLY A 230 6.82 -21.46 20.60
C GLY A 230 7.43 -20.05 20.69
N VAL A 231 7.52 -19.32 19.56
CA VAL A 231 8.02 -17.94 19.52
C VAL A 231 6.91 -16.96 19.13
N ASN A 232 7.02 -15.70 19.56
CA ASN A 232 6.04 -14.69 19.26
C ASN A 232 6.44 -13.95 17.98
N VAL A 233 5.72 -14.20 16.89
CA VAL A 233 5.89 -13.51 15.60
C VAL A 233 4.81 -12.46 15.41
N GLU A 234 5.07 -11.49 14.54
CA GLU A 234 4.08 -10.53 14.10
C GLU A 234 3.65 -10.83 12.66
N VAL A 235 2.39 -10.51 12.33
CA VAL A 235 1.82 -10.80 11.01
C VAL A 235 1.10 -9.58 10.47
N MET A 236 1.24 -9.32 9.17
CA MET A 236 0.48 -8.28 8.49
C MET A 236 0.12 -8.67 7.06
N ILE A 237 -0.98 -8.14 6.57
CA ILE A 237 -1.27 -8.10 5.14
C ILE A 237 -0.68 -6.79 4.62
N TYR A 238 0.01 -6.83 3.48
CA TYR A 238 0.50 -5.64 2.82
C TYR A 238 -0.04 -5.54 1.39
N GLY A 239 -0.33 -4.32 0.98
CA GLY A 239 -0.55 -3.96 -0.40
C GLY A 239 0.65 -3.22 -0.95
N ASP A 240 0.49 -2.56 -2.08
CA ASP A 240 1.50 -1.67 -2.64
C ASP A 240 1.91 -0.63 -1.60
N GLY A 241 3.17 -0.61 -1.21
CA GLY A 241 3.67 0.31 -0.20
C GLY A 241 3.71 1.75 -0.69
N CYS A 242 3.50 2.70 0.21
CA CYS A 242 3.43 4.12 -0.13
C CYS A 242 4.04 4.98 0.97
N PHE A 243 4.91 5.88 0.57
CA PHE A 243 5.35 6.99 1.39
C PHE A 243 4.81 8.30 0.83
N LYS A 244 3.97 8.96 1.61
CA LYS A 244 3.53 10.31 1.33
C LYS A 244 4.15 11.27 2.33
N ASP A 245 4.86 12.27 1.83
CA ASP A 245 5.33 13.38 2.63
C ASP A 245 4.13 14.14 3.21
N PRO A 246 4.09 14.40 4.54
CA PRO A 246 3.05 15.23 5.13
C PRO A 246 2.92 16.64 4.53
N ILE A 247 4.00 17.15 3.94
CA ILE A 247 4.04 18.49 3.32
C ILE A 247 3.70 18.45 1.83
N GLY A 248 3.43 17.28 1.26
CA GLY A 248 2.89 17.15 -0.08
C GLY A 248 3.78 16.51 -1.11
N GLY A 249 5.01 16.11 -0.79
CA GLY A 249 5.83 15.28 -1.68
C GLY A 249 5.40 13.82 -1.65
N ILE A 250 5.53 13.12 -2.76
CA ILE A 250 5.41 11.67 -2.83
C ILE A 250 6.75 11.16 -3.27
N TRP A 251 7.41 10.36 -2.44
CA TRP A 251 8.71 9.81 -2.78
C TRP A 251 8.62 8.41 -3.34
N GLU A 252 7.78 7.63 -2.72
CA GLU A 252 7.55 6.25 -3.10
C GLU A 252 6.08 5.98 -2.89
N PHE A 253 5.42 5.54 -3.94
CA PHE A 253 3.99 5.57 -3.94
C PHE A 253 3.37 4.32 -4.55
N ALA A 254 2.38 3.84 -3.85
CA ALA A 254 1.41 2.93 -4.38
C ALA A 254 0.02 3.38 -3.98
N ASP A 255 -0.67 2.63 -3.17
CA ASP A 255 -2.00 2.98 -2.69
C ASP A 255 -1.96 3.51 -1.25
N PRO A 256 -2.92 4.34 -0.82
CA PRO A 256 -2.99 4.79 0.57
C PRO A 256 -3.29 3.68 1.56
N VAL A 257 -3.80 2.54 1.09
CA VAL A 257 -4.04 1.35 1.91
C VAL A 257 -2.85 0.42 1.80
N VAL A 258 -1.91 0.53 2.71
CA VAL A 258 -0.72 -0.34 2.75
C VAL A 258 -0.92 -1.60 3.57
N SER A 259 -1.81 -1.59 4.57
CA SER A 259 -2.12 -2.76 5.39
C SER A 259 -3.57 -2.73 5.85
N PRO A 260 -4.41 -3.62 5.33
CA PRO A 260 -5.80 -3.76 5.78
C PRO A 260 -5.93 -4.50 7.12
N GLY A 261 -4.88 -5.20 7.57
CA GLY A 261 -4.86 -5.92 8.84
C GLY A 261 -3.44 -6.27 9.30
N PHE A 262 -3.19 -6.12 10.60
CA PHE A 262 -1.90 -6.43 11.20
C PHE A 262 -2.03 -6.73 12.69
N THR A 263 -1.10 -7.50 13.24
CA THR A 263 -1.09 -7.88 14.65
C THR A 263 -0.60 -6.75 15.55
N LYS A 264 -0.99 -6.81 16.82
CA LYS A 264 -0.85 -5.72 17.79
C LYS A 264 0.59 -5.22 17.97
N GLY A 265 1.59 -6.08 17.85
CA GLY A 265 3.00 -5.71 18.01
C GLY A 265 3.53 -4.78 16.91
N LEU A 266 2.77 -4.61 15.82
CA LEU A 266 3.11 -3.68 14.73
C LEU A 266 2.48 -2.29 14.90
N ASN A 267 1.79 -2.03 16.02
CA ASN A 267 1.28 -0.71 16.33
C ASN A 267 2.41 0.27 16.65
N GLY A 268 2.23 1.53 16.25
CA GLY A 268 3.12 2.62 16.61
C GLY A 268 4.11 3.03 15.52
N THR A 269 5.08 3.81 15.94
CA THR A 269 6.11 4.40 15.09
C THR A 269 7.50 4.10 15.67
N PRO A 270 8.57 4.10 14.85
CA PRO A 270 9.93 4.01 15.35
C PRO A 270 10.23 5.09 16.39
N ASN A 271 10.85 4.69 17.48
CA ASN A 271 11.33 5.57 18.54
C ASN A 271 12.86 5.49 18.58
N GLU A 272 13.51 6.16 17.66
CA GLU A 272 14.94 6.02 17.36
C GLU A 272 15.71 7.29 17.68
N ILE A 273 16.95 7.11 18.16
CA ILE A 273 17.93 8.19 18.30
C ILE A 273 18.93 8.17 17.15
N LYS A 274 19.50 9.31 16.85
CA LYS A 274 20.51 9.46 15.80
C LYS A 274 21.91 9.23 16.39
N ILE A 275 22.44 8.03 16.22
CA ILE A 275 23.75 7.62 16.77
C ILE A 275 24.85 8.62 16.41
N LYS A 276 24.92 9.06 15.14
CA LYS A 276 25.95 10.00 14.69
C LYS A 276 25.90 11.34 15.41
N ALA A 277 24.71 11.85 15.76
CA ALA A 277 24.62 13.12 16.47
C ALA A 277 25.18 13.00 17.89
N PHE A 278 24.94 11.89 18.57
CA PHE A 278 25.55 11.63 19.86
C PHE A 278 27.07 11.47 19.78
N ALA A 279 27.57 10.79 18.75
CA ALA A 279 29.00 10.58 18.54
C ALA A 279 29.73 11.90 18.24
N ASP A 280 29.13 12.74 17.40
CA ASP A 280 29.77 13.98 16.92
C ASP A 280 29.64 15.16 17.94
N ASP A 281 28.54 15.20 18.72
CA ASP A 281 28.28 16.33 19.62
C ASP A 281 28.59 15.98 21.08
N LYS A 282 27.95 14.93 21.64
CA LYS A 282 28.02 14.64 23.09
C LYS A 282 29.29 13.86 23.47
N TYR A 283 29.75 13.01 22.56
CA TYR A 283 30.85 12.07 22.80
C TYR A 283 32.00 12.23 21.80
N ASP A 284 32.22 13.44 21.29
CA ASP A 284 33.25 13.79 20.33
C ASP A 284 34.67 13.43 20.80
N ASN A 285 34.87 13.40 22.13
CA ASN A 285 36.14 13.07 22.78
C ASN A 285 36.30 11.56 23.05
N LEU A 286 35.34 10.72 22.76
CA LEU A 286 35.39 9.27 22.97
C LEU A 286 35.67 8.54 21.65
N ASN A 287 36.37 7.41 21.75
CA ASN A 287 36.67 6.53 20.60
C ASN A 287 36.58 5.05 20.99
N GLY A 288 36.46 4.20 19.97
CA GLY A 288 36.45 2.74 20.12
C GLY A 288 35.35 2.23 21.07
N ASP A 289 35.72 1.29 21.95
CA ASP A 289 34.79 0.63 22.85
C ASP A 289 34.07 1.60 23.79
N LYS A 290 34.78 2.64 24.27
CA LYS A 290 34.15 3.65 25.16
C LYS A 290 33.04 4.44 24.47
N LEU A 291 33.23 4.80 23.20
CA LEU A 291 32.19 5.44 22.41
C LEU A 291 31.01 4.48 22.17
N THR A 292 31.31 3.23 21.84
CA THR A 292 30.31 2.18 21.65
C THR A 292 29.46 1.98 22.89
N ASP A 293 30.06 1.83 24.06
CA ASP A 293 29.37 1.66 25.34
C ASP A 293 28.49 2.88 25.68
N ALA A 294 29.02 4.10 25.43
CA ALA A 294 28.26 5.31 25.66
C ALA A 294 27.01 5.39 24.76
N ILE A 295 27.14 5.04 23.49
CA ILE A 295 25.99 5.00 22.54
C ILE A 295 24.98 3.92 22.95
N ILE A 296 25.44 2.74 23.33
CA ILE A 296 24.55 1.67 23.83
C ILE A 296 23.73 2.16 25.02
N ASN A 297 24.38 2.85 25.98
CA ASN A 297 23.70 3.43 27.13
C ASN A 297 22.64 4.46 26.74
N GLU A 298 22.91 5.34 25.75
CA GLU A 298 21.92 6.29 25.25
C GLU A 298 20.70 5.59 24.64
N ILE A 299 20.92 4.52 23.87
CA ILE A 299 19.83 3.74 23.27
C ILE A 299 18.97 3.06 24.35
N GLN A 300 19.60 2.46 25.36
CA GLN A 300 18.90 1.74 26.43
C GLN A 300 18.12 2.66 27.35
N ASN A 301 18.64 3.87 27.60
CA ASN A 301 18.05 4.84 28.53
C ASN A 301 17.26 5.97 27.83
N LYS A 302 17.01 5.85 26.52
CA LYS A 302 16.24 6.86 25.79
C LYS A 302 14.82 7.00 26.33
N GLN A 303 14.25 8.18 26.18
CA GLN A 303 12.85 8.44 26.56
C GLN A 303 11.89 7.54 25.79
N SER A 304 10.76 7.23 26.42
CA SER A 304 9.70 6.39 25.83
C SER A 304 9.07 6.99 24.56
N ASP A 305 9.08 8.32 24.44
CA ASP A 305 8.61 9.04 23.26
C ASP A 305 9.59 10.18 22.92
N LEU A 306 10.23 10.05 21.74
CA LEU A 306 11.16 11.04 21.20
C LEU A 306 10.53 11.98 20.18
N LYS A 307 9.21 11.92 19.99
CA LYS A 307 8.52 12.75 19.02
C LYS A 307 8.80 14.24 19.27
N GLY A 308 9.33 14.91 18.25
CA GLY A 308 9.72 16.32 18.34
C GLY A 308 11.02 16.59 19.10
N ASN A 309 11.70 15.57 19.61
CA ASN A 309 12.99 15.71 20.29
C ASN A 309 14.12 15.85 19.25
N MET A 310 15.09 16.72 19.53
CA MET A 310 16.28 16.92 18.68
C MET A 310 17.09 15.64 18.48
N ASN A 311 17.13 14.77 19.48
CA ASN A 311 17.87 13.50 19.43
C ASN A 311 17.31 12.51 18.38
N SER A 312 16.06 12.68 17.97
CA SER A 312 15.40 11.87 16.95
C SER A 312 15.32 12.55 15.59
N GLN A 313 15.82 13.77 15.44
CA GLN A 313 15.72 14.52 14.19
C GLN A 313 16.32 13.77 13.01
N GLY A 314 15.53 13.69 11.93
CA GLY A 314 15.88 12.98 10.71
C GLY A 314 15.74 11.46 10.79
N THR A 315 15.12 10.90 11.84
CA THR A 315 14.56 9.55 11.81
C THR A 315 13.22 9.58 11.06
N THR A 316 12.79 8.42 10.55
CA THR A 316 11.58 8.35 9.72
C THR A 316 10.31 8.38 10.57
N PRO A 317 9.45 9.42 10.50
CA PRO A 317 8.24 9.53 11.30
C PRO A 317 7.07 8.75 10.67
N ARG A 318 7.25 7.47 10.38
CA ARG A 318 6.25 6.60 9.75
C ARG A 318 5.82 5.50 10.70
N ARG A 319 4.60 4.96 10.50
CA ARG A 319 4.15 3.79 11.24
C ARG A 319 4.98 2.56 10.85
N TYR A 320 5.14 1.63 11.76
CA TYR A 320 5.81 0.36 11.46
C TYR A 320 5.17 -0.36 10.29
N VAL A 321 3.85 -0.38 10.20
CA VAL A 321 3.13 -1.04 9.10
C VAL A 321 3.40 -0.41 7.74
N ASP A 322 3.60 0.91 7.66
CA ASP A 322 3.91 1.59 6.41
C ASP A 322 5.34 1.28 5.95
N LEU A 323 6.29 1.29 6.88
CA LEU A 323 7.69 0.96 6.61
C LEU A 323 7.86 -0.50 6.19
N LEU A 324 7.25 -1.41 6.96
CA LEU A 324 7.29 -2.85 6.68
C LEU A 324 6.54 -3.19 5.39
N GLY A 325 5.38 -2.58 5.16
CA GLY A 325 4.62 -2.78 3.93
C GLY A 325 5.44 -2.44 2.69
N SER A 326 6.12 -1.28 2.69
CA SER A 326 6.99 -0.88 1.58
C SER A 326 8.21 -1.80 1.42
N LEU A 327 8.86 -2.19 2.52
CA LEU A 327 9.98 -3.14 2.48
C LEU A 327 9.54 -4.50 1.90
N MET A 328 8.37 -4.99 2.30
CA MET A 328 7.84 -6.27 1.84
C MET A 328 7.42 -6.22 0.37
N ASP A 329 6.80 -5.12 -0.07
CA ASP A 329 6.44 -4.92 -1.46
C ASP A 329 7.68 -4.95 -2.37
N LEU A 330 8.71 -4.20 -2.04
CA LEU A 330 10.00 -4.22 -2.76
C LEU A 330 10.68 -5.60 -2.73
N THR A 331 10.54 -6.34 -1.62
CA THR A 331 11.12 -7.69 -1.48
C THR A 331 10.39 -8.71 -2.31
N SER A 332 9.06 -8.71 -2.29
CA SER A 332 8.25 -9.63 -3.09
C SER A 332 8.41 -9.37 -4.59
N GLY A 333 8.58 -8.11 -4.96
CA GLY A 333 8.83 -7.68 -6.34
C GLY A 333 7.69 -8.05 -7.29
N SER A 334 8.04 -8.31 -8.54
CA SER A 334 7.04 -8.64 -9.57
C SER A 334 6.39 -10.02 -9.34
N GLY A 335 5.13 -10.15 -9.78
CA GLY A 335 4.31 -11.33 -9.55
C GLY A 335 4.87 -12.65 -10.11
N ASP A 336 5.78 -12.60 -11.09
CA ASP A 336 6.44 -13.77 -11.67
C ASP A 336 7.51 -14.40 -10.75
N LYS A 337 7.96 -13.70 -9.72
CA LYS A 337 8.85 -14.27 -8.69
C LYS A 337 8.14 -15.33 -7.84
N GLY A 338 6.82 -15.23 -7.71
CA GLY A 338 6.01 -16.17 -6.94
C GLY A 338 6.29 -16.15 -5.44
N THR A 339 6.67 -14.99 -4.90
CA THR A 339 7.02 -14.78 -3.49
C THR A 339 6.05 -13.82 -2.78
N PRO A 340 4.75 -14.17 -2.66
CA PRO A 340 3.73 -13.31 -2.09
C PRO A 340 3.75 -13.27 -0.55
N ILE A 341 4.61 -14.04 0.07
CA ILE A 341 4.86 -14.03 1.51
C ILE A 341 6.28 -13.50 1.73
N VAL A 342 6.46 -12.67 2.73
CA VAL A 342 7.76 -12.08 3.07
C VAL A 342 8.02 -12.24 4.55
N LEU A 343 9.20 -12.77 4.88
CA LEU A 343 9.71 -12.80 6.24
C LEU A 343 10.68 -11.63 6.43
N VAL A 344 10.41 -10.78 7.42
CA VAL A 344 11.34 -9.73 7.87
C VAL A 344 11.85 -10.08 9.25
N ARG A 345 13.17 -10.23 9.36
CA ARG A 345 13.87 -10.63 10.58
C ARG A 345 14.74 -9.50 11.12
N ASN A 346 14.90 -9.42 12.43
CA ASN A 346 15.71 -8.43 13.15
C ASN A 346 15.23 -6.96 12.99
N TYR A 347 14.03 -6.70 12.50
CA TYR A 347 13.55 -5.34 12.24
C TYR A 347 13.51 -4.46 13.50
N PHE A 348 13.15 -5.05 14.64
CA PHE A 348 13.04 -4.35 15.92
C PHE A 348 14.34 -4.34 16.74
N LYS A 349 15.42 -4.96 16.24
CA LYS A 349 16.72 -4.87 16.87
C LYS A 349 17.39 -3.53 16.53
N ASN A 350 18.15 -3.02 17.47
CA ASN A 350 18.95 -1.81 17.31
C ASN A 350 20.41 -2.07 17.70
N PHE A 351 21.24 -1.06 17.63
CA PHE A 351 22.68 -1.18 17.90
C PHE A 351 23.03 -1.72 19.28
N SER A 352 22.14 -1.60 20.27
CA SER A 352 22.37 -2.18 21.62
C SER A 352 22.03 -3.66 21.76
N ASN A 353 21.50 -4.29 20.71
CA ASN A 353 21.09 -5.69 20.70
C ASN A 353 22.04 -6.60 19.90
N PHE A 354 23.12 -6.05 19.40
CA PHE A 354 24.13 -6.76 18.60
C PHE A 354 25.35 -7.12 19.44
#